data_dd2303246065256cbf464310802c92af
#
_entry.id   dd2303246065256cbf464310802c92af
#
_cell.length_a   1.000
_cell.length_b   1.000
_cell.length_c   1.000
_cell.angle_alpha   90.00
_cell.angle_beta   90.00
_cell.angle_gamma   90.00
#
_symmetry.space_group_name_H-M   'P 1'
#
loop_
_entity.id
_entity.type
_entity.pdbx_description
1 polymer ?
#
loop_
_entity_poly.entity_id
_entity_poly.type
_entity_poly.pdbx_seq_one_letter_code
_entity_poly.pdbx_strand_id
1 'polypeptide(L)'
;MLVGKNITLRLININDLDFLFSVENNIKNFQFSDNPKFYSKEELTDFINNSSNDITTYNQLRFVIEYKKNQIGFIDLFDYDSINKKAGIGIIIDEEFQNKNYGSESLDILIKYSFKELDLLSLYANIDPSNFKSISLFEKHGFLNKEKLLYILKKWD
;
A
#
# COMPACT_ATOMS: atom_id res chain seq x y z
N MET A 1 2.58 -10.61 10.94
CA MET A 1 3.80 -9.95 10.44
C MET A 1 4.32 -10.70 9.22
N LEU A 2 4.63 -9.97 8.17
CA LEU A 2 5.16 -10.54 6.95
C LEU A 2 6.65 -10.16 6.87
N VAL A 3 7.52 -11.15 6.77
CA VAL A 3 8.98 -10.93 6.87
C VAL A 3 9.62 -11.05 5.49
N GLY A 4 10.37 -10.02 5.10
CA GLY A 4 11.18 -10.02 3.89
C GLY A 4 12.67 -10.11 4.22
N LYS A 5 13.49 -9.94 3.19
CA LYS A 5 14.94 -9.97 3.34
C LYS A 5 15.48 -8.77 4.13
N ASN A 6 14.99 -7.58 3.80
CA ASN A 6 15.44 -6.32 4.42
C ASN A 6 14.35 -5.62 5.22
N ILE A 7 13.09 -5.82 4.85
CA ILE A 7 11.96 -5.14 5.48
C ILE A 7 10.95 -6.13 6.04
N THR A 8 10.11 -5.63 6.92
CA THR A 8 8.96 -6.37 7.42
C THR A 8 7.69 -5.54 7.22
N LEU A 9 6.56 -6.23 7.07
CA LEU A 9 5.25 -5.60 7.03
C LEU A 9 4.49 -6.04 8.27
N ARG A 10 3.99 -5.09 9.03
CA ARG A 10 3.14 -5.36 10.19
C ARG A 10 1.91 -4.49 10.13
N LEU A 11 0.83 -4.95 10.76
CA LEU A 11 -0.40 -4.16 10.78
C LEU A 11 -0.19 -2.84 11.53
N ILE A 12 -0.84 -1.79 11.05
CA ILE A 12 -0.81 -0.48 11.68
C ILE A 12 -1.46 -0.54 13.08
N ASN A 13 -0.92 0.24 14.02
CA ASN A 13 -1.51 0.39 15.35
C ASN A 13 -1.39 1.83 15.82
N ILE A 14 -1.95 2.14 16.99
CA ILE A 14 -2.02 3.52 17.48
C ILE A 14 -0.65 4.16 17.70
N ASN A 15 0.39 3.37 17.92
CA ASN A 15 1.76 3.89 18.06
C ASN A 15 2.31 4.45 16.75
N ASP A 16 1.63 4.19 15.64
CA ASP A 16 2.02 4.69 14.32
C ASP A 16 1.39 6.05 13.98
N LEU A 17 0.59 6.61 14.88
CA LEU A 17 -0.19 7.83 14.59
C LEU A 17 0.69 8.99 14.15
N ASP A 18 1.78 9.26 14.85
CA ASP A 18 2.63 10.41 14.53
C ASP A 18 3.30 10.25 13.16
N PHE A 19 3.77 9.05 12.85
CA PHE A 19 4.35 8.77 11.56
C PHE A 19 3.29 8.88 10.44
N LEU A 20 2.12 8.29 10.64
CA LEU A 20 1.01 8.39 9.69
C LEU A 20 0.62 9.85 9.46
N PHE A 21 0.53 10.64 10.54
CA PHE A 21 0.22 12.06 10.44
C PHE A 21 1.24 12.81 9.58
N SER A 22 2.52 12.53 9.78
CA SER A 22 3.58 13.20 9.01
C SER A 22 3.55 12.80 7.53
N VAL A 23 3.31 11.53 7.22
CA VAL A 23 3.27 11.01 5.85
C VAL A 23 2.04 11.52 5.11
N GLU A 24 0.85 11.41 5.72
CA GLU A 24 -0.41 11.80 5.07
C GLU A 24 -0.52 13.31 4.85
N ASN A 25 0.16 14.11 5.66
CA ASN A 25 0.12 15.57 5.53
C ASN A 25 1.35 16.17 4.83
N ASN A 26 2.23 15.33 4.30
CA ASN A 26 3.38 15.80 3.54
C ASN A 26 2.92 16.24 2.15
N ILE A 27 3.09 17.53 1.85
CA ILE A 27 2.67 18.13 0.58
C ILE A 27 3.27 17.40 -0.62
N LYS A 28 4.48 16.88 -0.51
CA LYS A 28 5.13 16.15 -1.60
C LYS A 28 4.36 14.89 -1.98
N ASN A 29 3.62 14.31 -1.04
CA ASN A 29 2.80 13.13 -1.30
C ASN A 29 1.47 13.48 -1.96
N PHE A 30 1.11 14.77 -2.06
CA PHE A 30 -0.11 15.23 -2.72
C PHE A 30 0.03 15.34 -4.23
N GLN A 31 1.24 15.33 -4.75
CA GLN A 31 1.55 15.59 -6.15
C GLN A 31 0.74 14.74 -7.12
N PHE A 32 0.49 13.48 -6.78
CA PHE A 32 -0.21 12.52 -7.64
C PHE A 32 -1.57 12.12 -7.09
N SER A 33 -2.08 12.81 -6.08
CA SER A 33 -3.37 12.51 -5.48
C SER A 33 -4.49 13.23 -6.21
N ASP A 34 -5.58 12.51 -6.49
CA ASP A 34 -6.76 13.09 -7.12
C ASP A 34 -7.50 14.03 -6.18
N ASN A 35 -7.39 13.83 -4.88
CA ASN A 35 -8.13 14.58 -3.88
C ASN A 35 -7.25 14.85 -2.66
N PRO A 36 -6.20 15.69 -2.82
CA PRO A 36 -5.30 15.98 -1.72
C PRO A 36 -6.02 16.73 -0.60
N LYS A 37 -5.78 16.32 0.64
CA LYS A 37 -6.29 17.03 1.80
C LYS A 37 -5.40 16.78 2.99
N PHE A 38 -5.45 17.70 3.96
CA PHE A 38 -4.79 17.52 5.24
C PHE A 38 -5.71 16.77 6.19
N TYR A 39 -5.14 15.85 6.95
CA TYR A 39 -5.87 15.05 7.93
C TYR A 39 -5.49 15.49 9.33
N SER A 40 -6.49 15.56 10.24
CA SER A 40 -6.24 15.77 11.65
C SER A 40 -5.77 14.48 12.32
N LYS A 41 -5.15 14.60 13.50
CA LYS A 41 -4.79 13.41 14.28
C LYS A 41 -6.03 12.64 14.71
N GLU A 42 -7.14 13.32 14.95
CA GLU A 42 -8.41 12.68 15.30
C GLU A 42 -8.91 11.80 14.16
N GLU A 43 -8.93 12.33 12.92
CA GLU A 43 -9.34 11.57 11.75
C GLU A 43 -8.45 10.34 11.55
N LEU A 44 -7.14 10.50 11.72
CA LEU A 44 -6.19 9.39 11.54
C LEU A 44 -6.27 8.37 12.68
N THR A 45 -6.59 8.83 13.91
CA THR A 45 -6.85 7.93 15.04
C THR A 45 -8.05 7.02 14.74
N ASP A 46 -9.14 7.61 14.24
CA ASP A 46 -10.32 6.85 13.86
C ASP A 46 -10.00 5.85 12.75
N PHE A 47 -9.19 6.27 11.78
CA PHE A 47 -8.74 5.39 10.72
C PHE A 47 -7.96 4.18 11.27
N ILE A 48 -7.04 4.41 12.20
CA ILE A 48 -6.27 3.33 12.83
C ILE A 48 -7.18 2.41 13.65
N ASN A 49 -8.12 2.98 14.41
CA ASN A 49 -9.04 2.21 15.22
C ASN A 49 -10.00 1.35 14.39
N ASN A 50 -10.22 1.73 13.13
CA ASN A 50 -11.01 0.97 12.18
C ASN A 50 -10.15 0.03 11.33
N SER A 51 -8.97 -0.32 11.81
CA SER A 51 -8.10 -1.30 11.16
C SER A 51 -8.26 -2.66 11.83
N SER A 52 -8.18 -3.72 11.04
CA SER A 52 -8.32 -5.09 11.52
C SER A 52 -7.29 -5.98 10.82
N ASN A 53 -6.97 -7.11 11.44
CA ASN A 53 -6.15 -8.14 10.80
C ASN A 53 -6.97 -9.03 9.86
N ASP A 54 -8.28 -8.82 9.80
CA ASP A 54 -9.19 -9.55 8.91
C ASP A 54 -9.66 -8.60 7.82
N ILE A 55 -9.28 -8.87 6.57
CA ILE A 55 -9.61 -8.00 5.44
C ILE A 55 -11.12 -7.85 5.23
N THR A 56 -11.91 -8.82 5.67
CA THR A 56 -13.37 -8.78 5.49
C THR A 56 -14.06 -7.79 6.42
N THR A 57 -13.42 -7.39 7.51
CA THR A 57 -14.02 -6.49 8.51
C THR A 57 -14.26 -5.10 7.94
N TYR A 58 -13.24 -4.50 7.29
CA TYR A 58 -13.33 -3.15 6.73
C TYR A 58 -12.99 -3.13 5.24
N ASN A 59 -12.87 -4.29 4.61
CA ASN A 59 -12.48 -4.45 3.20
C ASN A 59 -11.12 -3.81 2.89
N GLN A 60 -10.24 -3.82 3.87
CA GLN A 60 -8.89 -3.27 3.73
C GLN A 60 -7.94 -3.86 4.76
N LEU A 61 -6.64 -3.84 4.42
CA LEU A 61 -5.54 -4.14 5.34
C LEU A 61 -4.49 -3.06 5.14
N ARG A 62 -4.00 -2.46 6.23
CA ARG A 62 -2.94 -1.48 6.15
C ARG A 62 -1.73 -1.94 6.94
N PHE A 63 -0.59 -1.98 6.28
CA PHE A 63 0.67 -2.39 6.86
C PHE A 63 1.65 -1.24 6.97
N VAL A 64 2.38 -1.21 8.08
CA VAL A 64 3.57 -0.37 8.21
C VAL A 64 4.74 -1.14 7.63
N ILE A 65 5.54 -0.48 6.80
CA ILE A 65 6.80 -1.02 6.30
C ILE A 65 7.88 -0.63 7.30
N GLU A 66 8.59 -1.63 7.83
CA GLU A 66 9.69 -1.41 8.76
C GLU A 66 11.01 -1.84 8.18
N TYR A 67 12.03 -1.00 8.38
CA TYR A 67 13.43 -1.30 8.08
C TYR A 67 14.24 -1.08 9.36
N LYS A 68 14.93 -2.12 9.83
CA LYS A 68 15.70 -2.07 11.08
C LYS A 68 14.87 -1.48 12.23
N LYS A 69 13.62 -1.95 12.35
CA LYS A 69 12.66 -1.53 13.39
C LYS A 69 12.17 -0.07 13.25
N ASN A 70 12.54 0.63 12.18
CA ASN A 70 12.06 1.98 11.91
C ASN A 70 10.93 1.94 10.89
N GLN A 71 9.92 2.75 11.10
CA GLN A 71 8.83 2.95 10.15
C GLN A 71 9.38 3.72 8.94
N ILE A 72 9.20 3.18 7.74
CA ILE A 72 9.69 3.84 6.53
C ILE A 72 8.60 4.10 5.50
N GLY A 73 7.40 3.58 5.72
CA GLY A 73 6.29 3.78 4.81
C GLY A 73 5.10 2.91 5.17
N PHE A 74 4.13 2.93 4.26
CA PHE A 74 2.91 2.12 4.37
C PHE A 74 2.63 1.42 3.05
N ILE A 75 2.03 0.25 3.14
CA ILE A 75 1.51 -0.48 1.99
C ILE A 75 0.16 -1.06 2.40
N ASP A 76 -0.83 -0.97 1.52
CA ASP A 76 -2.18 -1.39 1.87
C ASP A 76 -2.91 -2.06 0.75
N LEU A 77 -3.88 -2.90 1.15
CA LEU A 77 -4.93 -3.41 0.28
C LEU A 77 -6.21 -2.66 0.63
N PHE A 78 -6.98 -2.28 -0.37
CA PHE A 78 -8.22 -1.52 -0.17
C PHE A 78 -9.29 -1.99 -1.15
N ASP A 79 -10.53 -1.61 -0.85
CA ASP A 79 -11.70 -1.95 -1.66
C ASP A 79 -11.75 -3.45 -1.98
N TYR A 80 -11.52 -4.28 -0.96
CA TYR A 80 -11.59 -5.73 -1.10
C TYR A 80 -12.98 -6.16 -1.55
N ASP A 81 -13.02 -6.91 -2.64
CA ASP A 81 -14.23 -7.47 -3.23
C ASP A 81 -14.17 -8.99 -3.08
N SER A 82 -14.96 -9.52 -2.14
CA SER A 82 -14.97 -10.95 -1.83
C SER A 82 -15.62 -11.79 -2.92
N ILE A 83 -16.48 -11.20 -3.73
CA ILE A 83 -17.18 -11.91 -4.81
C ILE A 83 -16.24 -12.11 -5.98
N ASN A 84 -15.56 -11.05 -6.43
CA ASN A 84 -14.63 -11.09 -7.54
C ASN A 84 -13.20 -11.41 -7.11
N LYS A 85 -12.95 -11.54 -5.81
CA LYS A 85 -11.65 -11.86 -5.23
C LYS A 85 -10.54 -10.93 -5.73
N LYS A 86 -10.79 -9.64 -5.60
CA LYS A 86 -9.85 -8.60 -6.00
C LYS A 86 -9.72 -7.51 -4.96
N ALA A 87 -8.63 -6.77 -5.00
CA ALA A 87 -8.40 -5.62 -4.15
C ALA A 87 -7.47 -4.63 -4.85
N GLY A 88 -7.59 -3.37 -4.46
CA GLY A 88 -6.61 -2.37 -4.83
C GLY A 88 -5.38 -2.51 -3.96
N ILE A 89 -4.22 -2.08 -4.46
CA ILE A 89 -2.97 -2.06 -3.71
C ILE A 89 -2.32 -0.70 -3.87
N GLY A 90 -1.86 -0.13 -2.74
CA GLY A 90 -1.20 1.16 -2.71
C GLY A 90 0.03 1.11 -1.83
N ILE A 91 1.00 1.98 -2.13
CA ILE A 91 2.25 2.05 -1.38
C ILE A 91 2.75 3.48 -1.31
N ILE A 92 3.31 3.84 -0.16
CA ILE A 92 4.00 5.11 0.03
C ILE A 92 5.25 4.87 0.88
N ILE A 93 6.39 5.33 0.40
CA ILE A 93 7.67 5.25 1.11
C ILE A 93 8.08 6.67 1.49
N ASP A 94 8.50 6.86 2.74
CA ASP A 94 9.04 8.14 3.18
C ASP A 94 10.23 8.53 2.31
N GLU A 95 10.31 9.80 1.97
CA GLU A 95 11.29 10.35 1.01
C GLU A 95 12.73 9.90 1.30
N GLU A 96 13.10 9.88 2.58
CA GLU A 96 14.44 9.49 3.01
C GLU A 96 14.82 8.07 2.63
N PHE A 97 13.82 7.21 2.48
CA PHE A 97 14.03 5.77 2.21
C PHE A 97 13.68 5.37 0.79
N GLN A 98 13.38 6.32 -0.08
CA GLN A 98 13.10 6.04 -1.49
C GLN A 98 14.38 5.71 -2.26
N ASN A 99 14.20 5.05 -3.43
CA ASN A 99 15.30 4.67 -4.33
C ASN A 99 16.30 3.67 -3.73
N LYS A 100 15.85 2.87 -2.75
CA LYS A 100 16.67 1.85 -2.08
C LYS A 100 16.07 0.44 -2.23
N ASN A 101 15.09 0.29 -3.13
CA ASN A 101 14.44 -0.97 -3.46
C ASN A 101 13.50 -1.51 -2.35
N TYR A 102 13.22 -0.73 -1.32
CA TYR A 102 12.31 -1.17 -0.23
C TYR A 102 10.86 -1.26 -0.69
N GLY A 103 10.44 -0.35 -1.58
CA GLY A 103 9.10 -0.40 -2.16
C GLY A 103 8.88 -1.65 -3.00
N SER A 104 9.88 -2.03 -3.79
CA SER A 104 9.83 -3.24 -4.60
C SER A 104 9.73 -4.50 -3.73
N GLU A 105 10.52 -4.57 -2.68
CA GLU A 105 10.47 -5.71 -1.74
C GLU A 105 9.11 -5.78 -1.05
N SER A 106 8.59 -4.63 -0.60
CA SER A 106 7.28 -4.56 0.07
C SER A 106 6.16 -5.03 -0.85
N LEU A 107 6.19 -4.57 -2.10
CA LEU A 107 5.18 -4.92 -3.09
C LEU A 107 5.23 -6.43 -3.38
N ASP A 108 6.42 -6.99 -3.53
CA ASP A 108 6.59 -8.43 -3.77
C ASP A 108 5.99 -9.25 -2.64
N ILE A 109 6.26 -8.87 -1.39
CA ILE A 109 5.73 -9.58 -0.21
C ILE A 109 4.20 -9.53 -0.18
N LEU A 110 3.62 -8.36 -0.39
CA LEU A 110 2.17 -8.21 -0.30
C LEU A 110 1.45 -8.88 -1.46
N ILE A 111 2.02 -8.87 -2.66
CA ILE A 111 1.46 -9.59 -3.81
C ILE A 111 1.38 -11.08 -3.49
N LYS A 112 2.47 -11.66 -3.01
CA LYS A 112 2.51 -13.08 -2.66
C LYS A 112 1.50 -13.43 -1.57
N TYR A 113 1.43 -12.61 -0.53
CA TYR A 113 0.45 -12.79 0.54
C TYR A 113 -0.98 -12.73 0.01
N SER A 114 -1.25 -11.77 -0.87
CA SER A 114 -2.59 -11.59 -1.44
C SER A 114 -3.06 -12.81 -2.22
N PHE A 115 -2.17 -13.39 -3.04
CA PHE A 115 -2.56 -14.53 -3.87
C PHE A 115 -2.53 -15.85 -3.11
N LYS A 116 -1.60 -16.05 -2.18
CA LYS A 116 -1.44 -17.32 -1.48
C LYS A 116 -2.29 -17.43 -0.24
N GLU A 117 -2.33 -16.36 0.59
CA GLU A 117 -3.01 -16.42 1.89
C GLU A 117 -4.42 -15.87 1.82
N LEU A 118 -4.64 -14.80 1.06
CA LEU A 118 -5.97 -14.19 0.94
C LEU A 118 -6.77 -14.75 -0.22
N ASP A 119 -6.17 -15.61 -1.04
CA ASP A 119 -6.82 -16.26 -2.18
C ASP A 119 -7.43 -15.26 -3.17
N LEU A 120 -6.79 -14.10 -3.34
CA LEU A 120 -7.22 -13.15 -4.34
C LEU A 120 -6.87 -13.64 -5.74
N LEU A 121 -7.66 -13.23 -6.74
CA LEU A 121 -7.44 -13.57 -8.14
C LEU A 121 -6.80 -12.42 -8.91
N SER A 122 -6.95 -11.19 -8.43
CA SER A 122 -6.33 -10.03 -9.07
C SER A 122 -6.08 -8.90 -8.08
N LEU A 123 -5.11 -8.07 -8.41
CA LEU A 123 -4.81 -6.81 -7.72
C LEU A 123 -4.85 -5.70 -8.76
N TYR A 124 -5.24 -4.52 -8.35
CA TYR A 124 -5.21 -3.36 -9.24
C TYR A 124 -4.61 -2.15 -8.54
N ALA A 125 -4.10 -1.22 -9.32
CA ALA A 125 -3.59 0.05 -8.84
C ALA A 125 -3.99 1.15 -9.82
N ASN A 126 -4.33 2.31 -9.29
CA ASN A 126 -4.59 3.50 -10.09
C ASN A 126 -3.38 4.41 -9.98
N ILE A 127 -2.70 4.64 -11.10
CA ILE A 127 -1.43 5.36 -11.12
C ILE A 127 -1.53 6.53 -12.09
N ASP A 128 -1.25 7.74 -11.58
CA ASP A 128 -1.21 8.95 -12.41
C ASP A 128 -0.20 8.76 -13.55
N PRO A 129 -0.56 9.10 -14.80
CA PRO A 129 0.32 8.90 -15.94
C PRO A 129 1.68 9.62 -15.83
N SER A 130 1.78 10.66 -15.02
CA SER A 130 3.04 11.39 -14.81
C SER A 130 3.88 10.79 -13.67
N ASN A 131 3.34 9.83 -12.93
CA ASN A 131 4.07 9.18 -11.83
C ASN A 131 4.92 8.02 -12.36
N PHE A 132 6.02 8.36 -13.04
CA PHE A 132 6.87 7.38 -13.71
C PHE A 132 7.52 6.38 -12.75
N LYS A 133 7.86 6.81 -11.54
CA LYS A 133 8.47 5.91 -10.54
C LYS A 133 7.50 4.82 -10.14
N SER A 134 6.25 5.18 -9.87
CA SER A 134 5.22 4.23 -9.49
C SER A 134 4.88 3.29 -10.63
N ILE A 135 4.73 3.83 -11.85
CA ILE A 135 4.47 3.02 -13.04
C ILE A 135 5.57 1.98 -13.23
N SER A 136 6.84 2.40 -13.18
CA SER A 136 7.98 1.49 -13.32
C SER A 136 7.97 0.41 -12.24
N LEU A 137 7.67 0.79 -11.00
CA LEU A 137 7.62 -0.14 -9.88
C LEU A 137 6.56 -1.22 -10.11
N PHE A 138 5.33 -0.81 -10.44
CA PHE A 138 4.23 -1.75 -10.63
C PHE A 138 4.42 -2.61 -11.88
N GLU A 139 4.88 -2.04 -12.98
CA GLU A 139 5.17 -2.79 -14.20
C GLU A 139 6.26 -3.83 -13.98
N LYS A 140 7.28 -3.52 -13.19
CA LYS A 140 8.34 -4.46 -12.83
C LYS A 140 7.78 -5.71 -12.15
N HIS A 141 6.67 -5.58 -11.43
CA HIS A 141 6.00 -6.68 -10.73
C HIS A 141 4.89 -7.33 -11.55
N GLY A 142 4.79 -7.00 -12.84
CA GLY A 142 3.86 -7.67 -13.75
C GLY A 142 2.52 -6.99 -13.94
N PHE A 143 2.30 -5.83 -13.32
CA PHE A 143 1.06 -5.09 -13.55
C PHE A 143 1.02 -4.56 -14.97
N LEU A 144 -0.12 -4.72 -15.63
CA LEU A 144 -0.33 -4.27 -16.99
C LEU A 144 -1.35 -3.14 -17.02
N ASN A 145 -1.05 -2.10 -17.79
CA ASN A 145 -1.97 -0.99 -17.99
C ASN A 145 -3.16 -1.47 -18.85
N LYS A 146 -4.36 -1.30 -18.33
CA LYS A 146 -5.59 -1.72 -19.04
C LYS A 146 -6.28 -0.54 -19.70
N GLU A 147 -6.42 0.56 -18.99
CA GLU A 147 -6.95 1.80 -19.54
C GLU A 147 -6.63 2.95 -18.60
N LYS A 148 -6.39 4.15 -19.15
CA LYS A 148 -6.14 5.37 -18.37
C LYS A 148 -5.14 5.11 -17.23
N LEU A 149 -5.62 5.22 -15.97
CA LEU A 149 -4.82 5.06 -14.75
C LEU A 149 -4.74 3.62 -14.27
N LEU A 150 -5.53 2.71 -14.83
CA LEU A 150 -5.74 1.39 -14.26
C LEU A 150 -4.66 0.39 -14.67
N TYR A 151 -3.99 -0.19 -13.67
CA TYR A 151 -3.01 -1.26 -13.82
C TYR A 151 -3.51 -2.50 -13.09
N ILE A 152 -3.42 -3.66 -13.71
CA ILE A 152 -3.96 -4.91 -13.16
C ILE A 152 -2.89 -6.00 -13.18
N LEU A 153 -2.83 -6.77 -12.09
CA LEU A 153 -2.06 -8.01 -12.00
C LEU A 153 -3.00 -9.16 -11.68
N LYS A 154 -3.03 -10.18 -12.52
CA LYS A 154 -3.83 -11.39 -12.30
C LYS A 154 -2.95 -12.50 -11.74
N LYS A 155 -3.55 -13.35 -10.90
CA LYS A 155 -2.84 -14.43 -10.21
C LYS A 155 -2.10 -15.38 -11.17
N TRP A 156 -2.62 -15.57 -12.37
CA TRP A 156 -2.05 -16.48 -13.35
C TRP A 156 -1.19 -15.79 -14.41
N ASP A 157 -0.97 -14.51 -14.26
CA ASP A 157 -0.06 -13.77 -15.18
C ASP A 157 1.45 -14.01 -14.80
#